data_ecafee15ed2ac469ec3eaa0751364038
#
_entry.id   ecafee15ed2ac469ec3eaa0751364038
#
_cell.length_a   1.000
_cell.length_b   1.000
_cell.length_c   1.000
_cell.angle_alpha   90.00
_cell.angle_beta   90.00
_cell.angle_gamma   90.00
#
_symmetry.space_group_name_H-M   'P 1'
#
loop_
_entity.id
_entity.type
_entity.pdbx_description
1 polymer ?
#
loop_
_entity_poly.entity_id
_entity_poly.type
_entity_poly.pdbx_seq_one_letter_code
_entity_poly.pdbx_strand_id
1 'polypeptide(L)'
;DFEHVEAKKIKDVVCPICGGDIVATPFGFGCANYVKDDPNSCRFSVGKMAEKALTEANVKELLTNGRTGTIRGFKSKSGKKFDARVALAKDEKGKVTGLKFDFTDLEAPKVKDVKCPVCGGDIVKTMFGYGCANYSKENPDSCRFAIGKIAGVSLKEAQVKELLLRGKTDVIKGF
;
A
#
# COMPACT_ATOMS: atom_id res chain seq x y z
N ASP A 1 42.05 5.63 4.05
CA ASP A 1 41.53 5.91 2.71
C ASP A 1 40.16 5.26 2.59
N PHE A 2 39.12 6.04 2.88
CA PHE A 2 37.74 5.61 2.55
C PHE A 2 37.57 5.88 1.06
N GLU A 3 37.74 4.82 0.26
CA GLU A 3 37.35 4.84 -1.14
C GLU A 3 35.92 5.38 -1.24
N HIS A 4 35.76 6.47 -1.97
CA HIS A 4 34.46 6.95 -2.44
C HIS A 4 33.86 5.82 -3.30
N VAL A 5 33.08 4.95 -2.64
CA VAL A 5 32.20 4.07 -3.39
C VAL A 5 31.21 5.00 -4.09
N GLU A 6 31.39 5.20 -5.38
CA GLU A 6 30.44 5.96 -6.20
C GLU A 6 29.06 5.31 -6.04
N ALA A 7 28.22 5.96 -5.26
CA ALA A 7 26.88 5.45 -4.98
C ALA A 7 26.15 5.36 -6.34
N LYS A 8 25.67 4.16 -6.66
CA LYS A 8 24.99 3.88 -7.94
C LYS A 8 23.82 4.84 -8.12
N LYS A 9 23.93 5.74 -9.09
CA LYS A 9 22.85 6.67 -9.44
C LYS A 9 21.74 5.94 -10.18
N ILE A 10 20.49 6.29 -9.85
CA ILE A 10 19.34 5.86 -10.63
C ILE A 10 19.19 6.82 -11.80
N LYS A 11 19.25 6.27 -13.02
CA LYS A 11 19.07 7.04 -14.25
C LYS A 11 17.60 7.43 -14.45
N ASP A 12 17.38 8.52 -15.16
CA ASP A 12 16.06 9.00 -15.64
C ASP A 12 15.11 9.52 -14.54
N VAL A 13 15.61 9.72 -13.32
CA VAL A 13 14.82 10.29 -12.22
C VAL A 13 15.65 11.28 -11.41
N VAL A 14 14.95 12.27 -10.85
CA VAL A 14 15.54 13.32 -10.01
C VAL A 14 14.79 13.41 -8.67
N CYS A 15 15.45 13.99 -7.70
CA CYS A 15 14.85 14.21 -6.39
C CYS A 15 13.66 15.17 -6.48
N PRO A 16 12.48 14.79 -5.97
CA PRO A 16 11.28 15.63 -6.07
C PRO A 16 11.31 16.85 -5.15
N ILE A 17 12.34 16.97 -4.30
CA ILE A 17 12.50 18.12 -3.39
C ILE A 17 13.48 19.14 -3.96
N CYS A 18 14.64 18.73 -4.44
CA CYS A 18 15.71 19.63 -4.86
C CYS A 18 16.20 19.46 -6.29
N GLY A 19 15.65 18.48 -7.05
CA GLY A 19 16.08 18.19 -8.43
C GLY A 19 17.42 17.48 -8.57
N GLY A 20 18.10 17.15 -7.47
CA GLY A 20 19.38 16.43 -7.50
C GLY A 20 19.24 14.94 -7.86
N ASP A 21 20.36 14.27 -8.08
CA ASP A 21 20.37 12.84 -8.40
C ASP A 21 19.84 11.97 -7.25
N ILE A 22 19.27 10.82 -7.58
CA ILE A 22 18.93 9.78 -6.63
C ILE A 22 19.97 8.68 -6.70
N VAL A 23 20.49 8.30 -5.54
CA VAL A 23 21.55 7.31 -5.39
C VAL A 23 21.13 6.17 -4.49
N ALA A 24 21.67 4.98 -4.75
CA ALA A 24 21.50 3.83 -3.87
C ALA A 24 22.30 4.03 -2.58
N THR A 25 21.68 3.70 -1.45
CA THR A 25 22.31 3.75 -0.11
C THR A 25 22.16 2.38 0.57
N PRO A 26 22.90 2.08 1.64
CA PRO A 26 22.75 0.82 2.38
C PRO A 26 21.32 0.59 2.94
N PHE A 27 20.54 1.65 3.10
CA PHE A 27 19.19 1.60 3.68
C PHE A 27 18.06 1.75 2.64
N GLY A 28 18.42 1.90 1.35
CA GLY A 28 17.48 2.10 0.26
C GLY A 28 18.02 3.09 -0.77
N PHE A 29 17.30 4.17 -1.01
CA PHE A 29 17.69 5.20 -1.97
C PHE A 29 17.58 6.57 -1.33
N GLY A 30 18.43 7.51 -1.73
CA GLY A 30 18.43 8.86 -1.18
C GLY A 30 18.86 9.90 -2.20
N CYS A 31 18.68 11.16 -1.85
CA CYS A 31 19.18 12.27 -2.67
C CYS A 31 20.69 12.40 -2.53
N ALA A 32 21.41 12.58 -3.65
CA ALA A 32 22.84 12.82 -3.66
C ALA A 32 23.24 14.13 -2.93
N ASN A 33 22.32 15.09 -2.85
CA ASN A 33 22.53 16.35 -2.17
C ASN A 33 22.32 16.24 -0.63
N TYR A 34 22.24 15.03 -0.08
CA TYR A 34 22.20 14.84 1.36
C TYR A 34 23.60 14.95 1.95
N VAL A 35 23.74 15.82 2.96
CA VAL A 35 24.96 15.95 3.78
C VAL A 35 24.57 15.75 5.24
N LYS A 36 25.26 14.81 5.92
CA LYS A 36 24.89 14.34 7.26
C LYS A 36 24.80 15.46 8.30
N ASP A 37 25.75 16.40 8.27
CA ASP A 37 25.89 17.43 9.31
C ASP A 37 25.36 18.81 8.85
N ASP A 38 24.75 18.89 7.66
CA ASP A 38 24.13 20.11 7.14
C ASP A 38 22.59 20.03 7.28
N PRO A 39 21.97 20.85 8.15
CA PRO A 39 20.51 20.87 8.33
C PRO A 39 19.77 21.37 7.08
N ASN A 40 20.44 22.11 6.19
CA ASN A 40 19.86 22.65 4.96
C ASN A 40 19.99 21.69 3.77
N SER A 41 20.71 20.58 3.93
CA SER A 41 20.85 19.57 2.87
C SER A 41 19.53 18.85 2.58
N CYS A 42 19.42 18.33 1.37
CA CYS A 42 18.21 17.59 0.98
C CYS A 42 18.09 16.27 1.73
N ARG A 43 17.05 16.08 2.51
CA ARG A 43 16.80 14.89 3.32
C ARG A 43 15.85 13.89 2.67
N PHE A 44 15.63 13.99 1.38
CA PHE A 44 14.79 13.02 0.68
C PHE A 44 15.43 11.63 0.69
N SER A 45 14.69 10.66 1.18
CA SER A 45 15.11 9.26 1.20
C SER A 45 13.93 8.31 1.02
N VAL A 46 14.21 7.18 0.40
CA VAL A 46 13.27 6.08 0.17
C VAL A 46 13.86 4.84 0.85
N GLY A 47 13.49 4.60 2.09
CA GLY A 47 13.95 3.46 2.86
C GLY A 47 13.00 2.26 2.78
N LYS A 48 13.17 1.33 3.73
CA LYS A 48 12.22 0.23 3.91
C LYS A 48 10.87 0.74 4.40
N MET A 49 9.80 0.26 3.78
CA MET A 49 8.43 0.50 4.24
C MET A 49 7.80 -0.82 4.66
N ALA A 50 7.24 -0.88 5.87
CA ALA A 50 6.61 -2.08 6.42
C ALA A 50 7.47 -3.36 6.21
N GLU A 51 8.74 -3.30 6.63
CA GLU A 51 9.78 -4.33 6.52
C GLU A 51 10.20 -4.71 5.08
N LYS A 52 9.65 -4.04 4.06
CA LYS A 52 9.99 -4.28 2.66
C LYS A 52 10.82 -3.15 2.08
N ALA A 53 11.96 -3.48 1.46
CA ALA A 53 12.74 -2.54 0.68
C ALA A 53 12.08 -2.34 -0.70
N LEU A 54 12.03 -1.09 -1.16
CA LEU A 54 11.64 -0.76 -2.52
C LEU A 54 12.79 -1.08 -3.48
N THR A 55 12.47 -1.59 -4.66
CA THR A 55 13.44 -1.83 -5.73
C THR A 55 13.72 -0.54 -6.51
N GLU A 56 14.81 -0.53 -7.28
CA GLU A 56 15.15 0.58 -8.18
C GLU A 56 13.99 0.88 -9.15
N ALA A 57 13.33 -0.16 -9.68
CA ALA A 57 12.17 -0.01 -10.55
C ALA A 57 10.98 0.67 -9.82
N ASN A 58 10.71 0.29 -8.58
CA ASN A 58 9.66 0.94 -7.78
C ASN A 58 9.99 2.41 -7.51
N VAL A 59 11.25 2.74 -7.25
CA VAL A 59 11.68 4.13 -7.02
C VAL A 59 11.58 4.96 -8.29
N LYS A 60 11.98 4.41 -9.44
CA LYS A 60 11.78 5.08 -10.75
C LYS A 60 10.31 5.38 -10.99
N GLU A 61 9.46 4.39 -10.84
CA GLU A 61 8.02 4.54 -11.04
C GLU A 61 7.41 5.57 -10.07
N LEU A 62 7.81 5.53 -8.79
CA LEU A 62 7.39 6.48 -7.77
C LEU A 62 7.75 7.93 -8.13
N LEU A 63 8.97 8.16 -8.59
CA LEU A 63 9.47 9.49 -8.89
C LEU A 63 8.97 10.03 -10.24
N THR A 64 8.70 9.15 -11.21
CA THR A 64 8.15 9.53 -12.51
C THR A 64 6.65 9.78 -12.45
N ASN A 65 5.89 8.90 -11.79
CA ASN A 65 4.43 8.92 -11.80
C ASN A 65 3.82 9.48 -10.48
N GLY A 66 4.67 9.79 -9.48
CA GLY A 66 4.23 10.19 -8.16
C GLY A 66 3.72 9.03 -7.27
N ARG A 67 3.57 7.83 -7.85
CA ARG A 67 3.16 6.59 -7.16
C ARG A 67 3.71 5.36 -7.87
N THR A 68 3.80 4.25 -7.13
CA THR A 68 4.20 2.95 -7.70
C THR A 68 2.98 2.16 -8.17
N GLY A 69 3.21 1.11 -8.95
CA GLY A 69 2.27 0.01 -9.10
C GLY A 69 2.05 -0.72 -7.77
N THR A 70 1.20 -1.74 -7.78
CA THR A 70 0.91 -2.53 -6.59
C THR A 70 2.13 -3.36 -6.18
N ILE A 71 2.65 -3.09 -4.99
CA ILE A 71 3.74 -3.86 -4.38
C ILE A 71 3.13 -4.82 -3.38
N ARG A 72 3.40 -6.12 -3.56
CA ARG A 72 2.82 -7.17 -2.75
C ARG A 72 3.71 -7.53 -1.56
N GLY A 73 3.09 -7.94 -0.46
CA GLY A 73 3.78 -8.57 0.66
C GLY A 73 4.47 -7.61 1.61
N PHE A 74 3.97 -6.40 1.79
CA PHE A 74 4.30 -5.59 2.95
C PHE A 74 3.86 -6.30 4.23
N LYS A 75 4.57 -6.09 5.33
CA LYS A 75 4.16 -6.61 6.64
C LYS A 75 3.65 -5.48 7.53
N SER A 76 2.45 -5.65 8.06
CA SER A 76 1.90 -4.74 9.09
C SER A 76 2.61 -4.95 10.42
N LYS A 77 2.46 -4.00 11.36
CA LYS A 77 2.95 -4.14 12.75
C LYS A 77 2.45 -5.41 13.46
N SER A 78 1.30 -5.94 13.03
CA SER A 78 0.73 -7.21 13.53
C SER A 78 1.23 -8.45 12.76
N GLY A 79 2.26 -8.33 11.91
CA GLY A 79 2.83 -9.44 11.14
C GLY A 79 2.01 -9.89 9.92
N LYS A 80 0.84 -9.31 9.69
CA LYS A 80 -0.01 -9.66 8.54
C LYS A 80 0.56 -9.05 7.26
N LYS A 81 0.60 -9.86 6.20
CA LYS A 81 0.98 -9.39 4.86
C LYS A 81 -0.16 -8.60 4.24
N PHE A 82 0.18 -7.52 3.57
CA PHE A 82 -0.76 -6.72 2.79
C PHE A 82 -0.10 -6.20 1.51
N ASP A 83 -0.91 -5.86 0.54
CA ASP A 83 -0.47 -5.27 -0.73
C ASP A 83 -0.86 -3.79 -0.72
N ALA A 84 0.01 -2.94 -1.24
CA ALA A 84 -0.23 -1.50 -1.31
C ALA A 84 0.58 -0.89 -2.47
N ARG A 85 0.17 0.30 -2.88
CA ARG A 85 1.03 1.20 -3.66
C ARG A 85 1.77 2.12 -2.70
N VAL A 86 2.87 2.65 -3.13
CA VAL A 86 3.60 3.71 -2.43
C VAL A 86 3.45 4.98 -3.24
N ALA A 87 3.08 6.06 -2.60
CA ALA A 87 2.95 7.37 -3.23
C ALA A 87 3.75 8.43 -2.49
N LEU A 88 4.12 9.49 -3.20
CA LEU A 88 4.72 10.67 -2.60
C LEU A 88 3.67 11.37 -1.72
N ALA A 89 4.00 11.56 -0.45
CA ALA A 89 3.23 12.41 0.44
C ALA A 89 3.53 13.87 0.13
N LYS A 90 2.52 14.67 -0.09
CA LYS A 90 2.63 16.11 -0.36
C LYS A 90 1.87 16.88 0.72
N ASP A 91 2.39 18.06 1.06
CA ASP A 91 1.69 19.02 1.92
C ASP A 91 0.60 19.79 1.14
N GLU A 92 -0.11 20.67 1.82
CA GLU A 92 -1.15 21.53 1.23
C GLU A 92 -0.64 22.44 0.10
N LYS A 93 0.68 22.67 0.07
CA LYS A 93 1.37 23.47 -0.97
C LYS A 93 1.91 22.62 -2.11
N GLY A 94 1.66 21.30 -2.10
CA GLY A 94 2.13 20.36 -3.12
C GLY A 94 3.61 19.96 -2.97
N LYS A 95 4.30 20.39 -1.92
CA LYS A 95 5.69 20.02 -1.65
C LYS A 95 5.76 18.59 -1.10
N VAL A 96 6.68 17.80 -1.63
CA VAL A 96 6.90 16.42 -1.15
C VAL A 96 7.47 16.44 0.26
N THR A 97 6.78 15.78 1.19
CA THR A 97 7.15 15.67 2.60
C THR A 97 7.63 14.27 2.99
N GLY A 98 7.40 13.28 2.14
CA GLY A 98 7.79 11.89 2.39
C GLY A 98 7.07 10.88 1.51
N LEU A 99 6.86 9.71 2.06
CA LEU A 99 6.17 8.59 1.41
C LEU A 99 4.94 8.16 2.21
N LYS A 100 3.90 7.72 1.52
CA LYS A 100 2.71 7.15 2.14
C LYS A 100 2.27 5.89 1.40
N PHE A 101 1.54 5.01 2.09
CA PHE A 101 0.81 3.95 1.42
C PHE A 101 -0.42 4.52 0.72
N ASP A 102 -0.60 4.08 -0.51
CA ASP A 102 -1.77 4.39 -1.32
C ASP A 102 -2.55 3.10 -1.59
N PHE A 103 -3.77 3.07 -1.09
CA PHE A 103 -4.71 1.95 -1.24
C PHE A 103 -5.79 2.25 -2.26
N THR A 104 -5.74 3.40 -2.94
CA THR A 104 -6.65 3.74 -4.03
C THR A 104 -6.41 2.83 -5.23
N ASP A 105 -7.48 2.41 -5.89
CA ASP A 105 -7.44 1.52 -7.08
C ASP A 105 -6.67 0.20 -6.90
N LEU A 106 -6.42 -0.23 -5.66
CA LEU A 106 -6.08 -1.62 -5.43
C LEU A 106 -7.34 -2.42 -5.75
N GLU A 107 -7.30 -3.23 -6.80
CA GLU A 107 -8.31 -4.26 -6.99
C GLU A 107 -8.24 -5.18 -5.78
N ALA A 108 -9.12 -4.93 -4.82
CA ALA A 108 -9.26 -5.81 -3.68
C ALA A 108 -9.59 -7.21 -4.20
N PRO A 109 -8.93 -8.27 -3.70
CA PRO A 109 -9.20 -9.62 -4.17
C PRO A 109 -10.70 -9.90 -4.11
N LYS A 110 -11.30 -10.11 -5.29
CA LYS A 110 -12.74 -10.42 -5.42
C LYS A 110 -12.97 -11.86 -4.99
N VAL A 111 -14.01 -12.06 -4.22
CA VAL A 111 -14.51 -13.42 -3.90
C VAL A 111 -15.28 -13.91 -5.13
N LYS A 112 -14.75 -14.96 -5.78
CA LYS A 112 -15.37 -15.53 -6.98
C LYS A 112 -16.70 -16.23 -6.64
N ASP A 113 -17.60 -16.27 -7.62
CA ASP A 113 -18.86 -17.03 -7.59
C ASP A 113 -19.93 -16.53 -6.60
N VAL A 114 -19.72 -15.36 -5.98
CA VAL A 114 -20.69 -14.74 -5.07
C VAL A 114 -20.87 -13.26 -5.38
N LYS A 115 -22.07 -12.79 -5.12
CA LYS A 115 -22.45 -11.38 -5.30
C LYS A 115 -22.99 -10.79 -3.98
N CYS A 116 -22.97 -9.48 -3.90
CA CYS A 116 -23.54 -8.77 -2.77
C CYS A 116 -25.07 -8.99 -2.71
N PRO A 117 -25.61 -9.46 -1.59
CA PRO A 117 -27.06 -9.73 -1.47
C PRO A 117 -27.90 -8.45 -1.45
N VAL A 118 -27.26 -7.29 -1.26
CA VAL A 118 -27.95 -5.99 -1.20
C VAL A 118 -28.03 -5.33 -2.57
N CYS A 119 -26.94 -5.29 -3.33
CA CYS A 119 -26.87 -4.54 -4.59
C CYS A 119 -26.39 -5.35 -5.81
N GLY A 120 -26.10 -6.65 -5.64
CA GLY A 120 -25.60 -7.51 -6.71
C GLY A 120 -24.14 -7.23 -7.14
N GLY A 121 -23.45 -6.31 -6.51
CA GLY A 121 -22.04 -5.99 -6.78
C GLY A 121 -21.08 -7.11 -6.36
N ASP A 122 -19.81 -6.98 -6.71
CA ASP A 122 -18.79 -7.95 -6.31
C ASP A 122 -18.53 -7.88 -4.79
N ILE A 123 -18.18 -9.00 -4.20
CA ILE A 123 -17.66 -9.06 -2.82
C ILE A 123 -16.13 -9.05 -2.89
N VAL A 124 -15.54 -8.17 -2.12
CA VAL A 124 -14.09 -7.96 -2.07
C VAL A 124 -13.56 -8.16 -0.65
N LYS A 125 -12.31 -8.62 -0.56
CA LYS A 125 -11.61 -8.73 0.70
C LYS A 125 -11.13 -7.35 1.16
N THR A 126 -11.45 -6.98 2.38
CA THR A 126 -11.04 -5.72 3.01
C THR A 126 -10.09 -5.96 4.19
N MET A 127 -9.53 -4.92 4.77
CA MET A 127 -8.68 -5.02 5.97
C MET A 127 -9.44 -5.58 7.18
N PHE A 128 -10.77 -5.38 7.25
CA PHE A 128 -11.61 -5.77 8.38
C PHE A 128 -12.40 -7.07 8.12
N GLY A 129 -12.34 -7.62 6.93
CA GLY A 129 -13.11 -8.80 6.53
C GLY A 129 -13.46 -8.77 5.05
N TYR A 130 -14.73 -8.81 4.72
CA TYR A 130 -15.22 -8.77 3.35
C TYR A 130 -16.28 -7.68 3.22
N GLY A 131 -16.38 -7.06 2.07
CA GLY A 131 -17.37 -6.00 1.82
C GLY A 131 -17.78 -5.93 0.36
N CYS A 132 -18.79 -5.13 0.08
CA CYS A 132 -19.22 -4.87 -1.28
C CYS A 132 -18.23 -3.94 -2.00
N ALA A 133 -17.90 -4.26 -3.25
CA ALA A 133 -17.06 -3.41 -4.10
C ALA A 133 -17.70 -2.04 -4.40
N ASN A 134 -19.03 -1.96 -4.35
CA ASN A 134 -19.78 -0.71 -4.56
C ASN A 134 -19.81 0.19 -3.29
N TYR A 135 -19.01 -0.12 -2.26
CA TYR A 135 -18.89 0.76 -1.10
C TYR A 135 -17.99 1.95 -1.42
N SER A 136 -18.45 3.14 -1.10
CA SER A 136 -17.65 4.37 -1.13
C SER A 136 -17.83 5.13 0.18
N LYS A 137 -16.72 5.55 0.78
CA LYS A 137 -16.75 6.37 2.00
C LYS A 137 -17.34 7.76 1.75
N GLU A 138 -17.15 8.27 0.54
CA GLU A 138 -17.56 9.64 0.14
C GLU A 138 -19.02 9.71 -0.33
N ASN A 139 -19.61 8.56 -0.72
CA ASN A 139 -21.00 8.50 -1.16
C ASN A 139 -21.87 7.82 -0.10
N PRO A 140 -22.79 8.55 0.57
CA PRO A 140 -23.69 7.99 1.59
C PRO A 140 -24.67 6.95 1.02
N ASP A 141 -25.00 7.03 -0.27
CA ASP A 141 -25.92 6.11 -0.94
C ASP A 141 -25.24 4.84 -1.46
N SER A 142 -23.92 4.73 -1.24
CA SER A 142 -23.15 3.53 -1.62
C SER A 142 -23.55 2.30 -0.81
N CYS A 143 -23.38 1.11 -1.41
CA CYS A 143 -23.69 -0.13 -0.73
C CYS A 143 -22.80 -0.34 0.50
N ARG A 144 -23.39 -0.46 1.68
CA ARG A 144 -22.69 -0.61 2.96
C ARG A 144 -22.60 -2.07 3.46
N PHE A 145 -22.87 -3.03 2.58
CA PHE A 145 -22.77 -4.43 2.95
C PHE A 145 -21.32 -4.80 3.30
N ALA A 146 -21.13 -5.33 4.50
CA ALA A 146 -19.85 -5.80 4.98
C ALA A 146 -19.99 -7.00 5.90
N ILE A 147 -19.03 -7.91 5.86
CA ILE A 147 -18.88 -9.04 6.75
C ILE A 147 -17.58 -8.85 7.51
N GLY A 148 -17.69 -8.42 8.76
CA GLY A 148 -16.54 -8.19 9.64
C GLY A 148 -16.15 -9.45 10.40
N LYS A 149 -15.44 -9.25 11.51
CA LYS A 149 -15.17 -10.30 12.50
C LYS A 149 -16.43 -10.62 13.27
N ILE A 150 -16.67 -11.90 13.49
CA ILE A 150 -17.75 -12.40 14.34
C ILE A 150 -17.09 -12.95 15.61
N ALA A 151 -17.46 -12.42 16.77
CA ALA A 151 -16.85 -12.78 18.08
C ALA A 151 -15.29 -12.81 18.02
N GLY A 152 -14.68 -11.81 17.36
CA GLY A 152 -13.22 -11.73 17.23
C GLY A 152 -12.60 -12.60 16.12
N VAL A 153 -13.36 -13.54 15.54
CA VAL A 153 -12.90 -14.46 14.51
C VAL A 153 -13.18 -13.90 13.12
N SER A 154 -12.16 -13.89 12.25
CA SER A 154 -12.31 -13.51 10.85
C SER A 154 -12.75 -14.72 10.02
N LEU A 155 -13.81 -14.57 9.24
CA LEU A 155 -14.26 -15.62 8.33
C LEU A 155 -13.21 -15.85 7.21
N LYS A 156 -13.07 -17.10 6.80
CA LYS A 156 -12.30 -17.49 5.62
C LYS A 156 -13.15 -17.27 4.37
N GLU A 157 -12.50 -17.11 3.22
CA GLU A 157 -13.18 -16.92 1.93
C GLU A 157 -14.24 -18.01 1.64
N ALA A 158 -13.92 -19.29 1.92
CA ALA A 158 -14.84 -20.39 1.74
C ALA A 158 -16.11 -20.25 2.61
N GLN A 159 -15.95 -19.80 3.87
CA GLN A 159 -17.06 -19.55 4.78
C GLN A 159 -17.94 -18.38 4.35
N VAL A 160 -17.30 -17.32 3.76
CA VAL A 160 -18.03 -16.19 3.19
C VAL A 160 -18.83 -16.61 1.97
N LYS A 161 -18.24 -17.44 1.09
CA LYS A 161 -18.97 -18.02 -0.05
C LYS A 161 -20.17 -18.83 0.41
N GLU A 162 -19.97 -19.72 1.36
CA GLU A 162 -21.03 -20.56 1.91
C GLU A 162 -22.15 -19.72 2.52
N LEU A 163 -21.80 -18.73 3.33
CA LEU A 163 -22.75 -17.78 3.92
C LEU A 163 -23.60 -17.06 2.87
N LEU A 164 -22.97 -16.59 1.79
CA LEU A 164 -23.64 -15.81 0.74
C LEU A 164 -24.47 -16.68 -0.19
N LEU A 165 -24.09 -17.95 -0.41
CA LEU A 165 -24.79 -18.87 -1.29
C LEU A 165 -25.93 -19.62 -0.59
N ARG A 166 -25.73 -19.99 0.69
CA ARG A 166 -26.66 -20.83 1.47
C ARG A 166 -27.37 -20.09 2.59
N GLY A 167 -26.98 -18.83 2.85
CA GLY A 167 -27.51 -18.06 3.99
C GLY A 167 -26.97 -18.48 5.37
N LYS A 168 -26.13 -19.52 5.43
CA LYS A 168 -25.51 -20.03 6.67
C LYS A 168 -24.16 -20.66 6.36
N THR A 169 -23.30 -20.75 7.36
CA THR A 169 -22.03 -21.49 7.30
C THR A 169 -22.15 -22.80 8.07
N ASP A 170 -21.24 -23.75 7.80
CA ASP A 170 -20.97 -24.84 8.71
C ASP A 170 -20.43 -24.32 10.05
N VAL A 171 -20.39 -25.20 11.06
CA VAL A 171 -19.93 -24.84 12.40
C VAL A 171 -18.50 -24.30 12.36
N ILE A 172 -18.34 -23.06 12.79
CA ILE A 172 -17.04 -22.41 12.91
C ILE A 172 -16.54 -22.58 14.35
N LYS A 173 -15.40 -23.26 14.49
CA LYS A 173 -14.76 -23.45 15.80
C LYS A 173 -13.86 -22.24 16.12
N GLY A 174 -13.73 -21.92 17.40
CA GLY A 174 -12.76 -20.91 17.87
C GLY A 174 -13.34 -19.54 18.23
N PHE A 175 -14.63 -19.49 18.52
CA PHE A 175 -15.27 -18.33 19.14
C PHE A 175 -14.89 -18.23 20.61
#